data_eef614545931d5776d74577d47484789
#
_entry.id   eef614545931d5776d74577d47484789
#
_cell.length_a   1.000
_cell.length_b   1.000
_cell.length_c   1.000
_cell.angle_alpha   90.00
_cell.angle_beta   90.00
_cell.angle_gamma   90.00
#
_symmetry.space_group_name_H-M   'P 1'
#
loop_
_entity.id
_entity.type
_entity.pdbx_description
1 polymer ?
#
loop_
_entity_poly.entity_id
_entity_poly.type
_entity_poly.pdbx_seq_one_letter_code
_entity_poly.pdbx_strand_id
1 'polypeptide(L)'
;EIAQCLVGSEMCIRDRYGSCNTINLGKIFYPVNDTIGLTGLTINIGNPPEDTLTPGVKRDADNCSIEIGDNIIVCGARLFLQESGTSISIGDDCMISWGIDIWCTDVHTVTDLEGNALNYSDKIEIGRHVWIGKDVKIGKNTKISDDSIIGWGSIVTKKFEEPNVVLAGNPAKIVKRGINWNFRDIRNYQIYRESL
;
A
#
# COMPACT_ATOMS: atom_id res chain seq x y z
N GLU A 1 2.16 2.82 -23.74
CA GLU A 1 1.00 3.25 -22.91
C GLU A 1 0.09 2.06 -22.68
N ILE A 2 0.05 1.51 -21.48
CA ILE A 2 -1.00 0.59 -21.09
C ILE A 2 -1.79 1.27 -19.97
N ALA A 3 -2.78 2.05 -20.35
CA ALA A 3 -3.84 2.43 -19.43
C ALA A 3 -4.95 1.39 -19.57
N GLN A 4 -4.97 0.36 -18.74
CA GLN A 4 -6.13 -0.51 -18.61
C GLN A 4 -7.06 0.07 -17.57
N CYS A 5 -8.08 0.80 -18.00
CA CYS A 5 -9.26 1.10 -17.20
C CYS A 5 -10.26 -0.03 -17.37
N LEU A 6 -10.48 -0.86 -16.38
CA LEU A 6 -11.58 -1.82 -16.37
C LEU A 6 -12.85 -1.11 -15.92
N VAL A 7 -13.82 -1.02 -16.82
CA VAL A 7 -15.14 -0.43 -16.58
C VAL A 7 -15.89 -1.32 -15.57
N GLY A 8 -16.18 -0.80 -14.38
CA GLY A 8 -16.99 -1.46 -13.34
C GLY A 8 -16.28 -1.74 -12.01
N SER A 9 -14.96 -1.68 -11.97
CA SER A 9 -14.15 -1.58 -10.77
C SER A 9 -13.05 -0.58 -11.07
N GLU A 10 -12.99 0.55 -10.37
CA GLU A 10 -12.08 1.64 -10.69
C GLU A 10 -10.64 1.28 -10.30
N MET A 11 -9.99 0.47 -11.14
CA MET A 11 -8.55 0.26 -11.08
C MET A 11 -7.88 1.07 -12.17
N CYS A 12 -7.04 2.03 -11.82
CA CYS A 12 -6.25 2.82 -12.74
C CYS A 12 -4.76 2.45 -12.60
N ILE A 13 -4.23 1.73 -13.58
CA ILE A 13 -2.79 1.45 -13.66
C ILE A 13 -2.16 2.50 -14.56
N ARG A 14 -1.21 3.26 -14.03
CA ARG A 14 -0.41 4.22 -14.77
C ARG A 14 1.05 3.77 -14.77
N ASP A 15 1.39 2.85 -15.66
CA ASP A 15 2.77 2.55 -16.00
C ASP A 15 3.18 3.46 -17.16
N ARG A 16 3.80 4.57 -16.83
CA ARG A 16 4.12 5.58 -17.86
C ARG A 16 5.59 5.62 -18.25
N TYR A 17 6.49 5.20 -17.37
CA TYR A 17 7.92 5.40 -17.55
C TYR A 17 8.72 4.31 -16.84
N GLY A 18 9.31 3.45 -17.63
CA GLY A 18 10.13 2.36 -17.17
C GLY A 18 9.99 1.09 -18.02
N SER A 19 10.82 0.10 -17.77
CA SER A 19 10.81 -1.18 -18.46
C SER A 19 10.88 -2.35 -17.47
N CYS A 20 10.42 -3.52 -17.90
CA CYS A 20 10.44 -4.75 -17.10
C CYS A 20 9.65 -4.67 -15.78
N ASN A 21 8.62 -3.84 -15.71
CA ASN A 21 7.77 -3.75 -14.52
C ASN A 21 6.75 -4.90 -14.51
N THR A 22 6.50 -5.45 -13.33
CA THR A 22 5.56 -6.58 -13.15
C THR A 22 4.45 -6.18 -12.19
N ILE A 23 3.19 -6.43 -12.58
CA ILE A 23 2.02 -6.20 -11.74
C ILE A 23 1.20 -7.49 -11.74
N ASN A 24 1.15 -8.16 -10.59
CA ASN A 24 0.35 -9.35 -10.34
C ASN A 24 -0.76 -9.01 -9.35
N LEU A 25 -2.00 -9.08 -9.79
CA LEU A 25 -3.16 -8.79 -8.97
C LEU A 25 -3.98 -10.05 -8.78
N GLY A 26 -4.19 -10.44 -7.53
CA GLY A 26 -5.13 -11.46 -7.15
C GLY A 26 -6.59 -10.97 -7.21
N LYS A 27 -7.46 -11.61 -6.48
CA LYS A 27 -8.89 -11.30 -6.47
C LYS A 27 -9.18 -10.13 -5.55
N ILE A 28 -9.55 -8.98 -6.14
CA ILE A 28 -9.81 -7.73 -5.43
C ILE A 28 -11.31 -7.43 -5.46
N PHE A 29 -11.88 -7.05 -4.31
CA PHE A 29 -13.26 -6.63 -4.14
C PHE A 29 -13.34 -5.14 -3.81
N TYR A 30 -14.30 -4.46 -4.41
CA TYR A 30 -14.62 -3.07 -4.13
C TYR A 30 -16.00 -2.97 -3.49
N PRO A 31 -16.23 -2.08 -2.53
CA PRO A 31 -17.57 -1.86 -1.96
C PRO A 31 -18.56 -1.43 -3.05
N VAL A 32 -19.74 -2.01 -3.05
CA VAL A 32 -20.77 -1.79 -4.09
C VAL A 32 -21.41 -0.39 -3.99
N ASN A 33 -21.33 0.28 -2.85
CA ASN A 33 -21.95 1.59 -2.62
C ASN A 33 -20.87 2.59 -2.14
N ASP A 34 -20.18 3.20 -3.08
CA ASP A 34 -19.29 4.32 -2.77
C ASP A 34 -20.03 5.65 -2.81
N THR A 35 -20.60 6.04 -1.66
CA THR A 35 -21.23 7.35 -1.48
C THR A 35 -20.22 8.48 -1.30
N ILE A 36 -18.93 8.17 -1.20
CA ILE A 36 -17.86 9.13 -0.90
C ILE A 36 -17.05 9.47 -2.16
N GLY A 37 -17.18 8.68 -3.25
CA GLY A 37 -16.49 8.92 -4.52
C GLY A 37 -14.96 8.72 -4.45
N LEU A 38 -14.48 7.92 -3.49
CA LEU A 38 -13.07 7.66 -3.24
C LEU A 38 -12.67 6.20 -3.42
N THR A 39 -13.55 5.39 -4.02
CA THR A 39 -13.31 3.96 -4.21
C THR A 39 -12.34 3.73 -5.36
N GLY A 40 -11.41 2.82 -5.17
CA GLY A 40 -10.53 2.34 -6.23
C GLY A 40 -9.10 2.12 -5.79
N LEU A 41 -8.37 1.43 -6.65
CA LEU A 41 -6.94 1.20 -6.52
C LEU A 41 -6.22 1.95 -7.64
N THR A 42 -5.35 2.89 -7.27
CA THR A 42 -4.49 3.58 -8.22
C THR A 42 -3.05 3.10 -8.05
N ILE A 43 -2.43 2.65 -9.13
CA ILE A 43 -1.04 2.24 -9.18
C ILE A 43 -0.28 3.20 -10.07
N ASN A 44 0.81 3.78 -9.55
CA ASN A 44 1.71 4.64 -10.31
C ASN A 44 3.13 4.07 -10.26
N ILE A 45 3.70 3.79 -11.43
CA ILE A 45 5.09 3.38 -11.59
C ILE A 45 5.80 4.43 -12.45
N GLY A 46 6.93 4.93 -11.96
CA GLY A 46 7.67 6.01 -12.60
C GLY A 46 7.03 7.40 -12.44
N ASN A 47 7.68 8.39 -12.96
CA ASN A 47 7.23 9.78 -12.97
C ASN A 47 7.08 10.30 -14.40
N PRO A 48 6.25 11.35 -14.66
CA PRO A 48 6.22 11.99 -15.98
C PRO A 48 7.61 12.50 -16.40
N PRO A 49 7.96 12.40 -17.70
CA PRO A 49 9.29 12.70 -18.19
C PRO A 49 9.67 14.19 -18.14
N GLU A 50 8.69 15.05 -18.02
CA GLU A 50 8.91 16.50 -18.02
C GLU A 50 8.62 17.08 -16.64
N ASP A 51 9.66 17.21 -15.85
CA ASP A 51 9.68 18.08 -14.70
C ASP A 51 10.36 19.39 -15.09
N THR A 52 9.61 20.48 -15.06
CA THR A 52 10.13 21.82 -15.36
C THR A 52 11.19 22.29 -14.35
N LEU A 53 11.23 21.66 -13.17
CA LEU A 53 12.17 22.01 -12.11
C LEU A 53 13.51 21.29 -12.26
N THR A 54 13.54 20.15 -12.95
CA THR A 54 14.76 19.36 -13.15
C THR A 54 14.90 18.89 -14.60
N PRO A 55 15.13 19.82 -15.56
CA PRO A 55 15.27 19.48 -16.97
C PRO A 55 16.37 18.43 -17.17
N GLY A 56 16.06 17.37 -17.95
CA GLY A 56 17.02 16.31 -18.30
C GLY A 56 17.18 15.20 -17.25
N VAL A 57 16.48 15.28 -16.11
CA VAL A 57 16.43 14.18 -15.16
C VAL A 57 15.41 13.14 -15.61
N LYS A 58 15.89 11.95 -15.97
CA LYS A 58 15.03 10.80 -16.19
C LYS A 58 14.57 10.24 -14.86
N ARG A 59 13.29 9.99 -14.73
CA ARG A 59 12.65 9.37 -13.55
C ARG A 59 11.97 8.06 -13.93
N ASP A 60 12.65 7.27 -14.76
CA ASP A 60 12.19 5.94 -15.14
C ASP A 60 12.30 5.03 -13.91
N ALA A 61 11.28 4.22 -13.68
CA ALA A 61 11.28 3.18 -12.66
C ALA A 61 11.26 1.82 -13.36
N ASP A 62 12.45 1.22 -13.47
CA ASP A 62 12.65 -0.08 -14.11
C ASP A 62 12.68 -1.21 -13.10
N ASN A 63 12.24 -2.41 -13.50
CA ASN A 63 12.24 -3.61 -12.68
C ASN A 63 11.49 -3.45 -11.35
N CYS A 64 10.41 -2.68 -11.35
CA CYS A 64 9.51 -2.57 -10.21
C CYS A 64 8.51 -3.72 -10.20
N SER A 65 8.08 -4.15 -9.02
CA SER A 65 7.02 -5.15 -8.90
C SER A 65 5.94 -4.76 -7.90
N ILE A 66 4.69 -5.11 -8.25
CA ILE A 66 3.55 -5.05 -7.35
C ILE A 66 2.89 -6.42 -7.35
N GLU A 67 2.73 -6.99 -6.16
CA GLU A 67 2.05 -8.26 -5.94
C GLU A 67 0.93 -8.05 -4.92
N ILE A 68 -0.29 -8.33 -5.32
CA ILE A 68 -1.48 -8.25 -4.45
C ILE A 68 -2.15 -9.62 -4.46
N GLY A 69 -2.32 -10.18 -3.28
CA GLY A 69 -2.91 -11.50 -3.08
C GLY A 69 -4.42 -11.56 -3.33
N ASP A 70 -5.02 -12.67 -2.93
CA ASP A 70 -6.44 -12.95 -3.10
C ASP A 70 -7.31 -12.44 -1.94
N ASN A 71 -8.61 -12.27 -2.20
CA ASN A 71 -9.62 -11.86 -1.23
C ASN A 71 -9.37 -10.49 -0.58
N ILE A 72 -8.82 -9.54 -1.34
CA ILE A 72 -8.53 -8.20 -0.87
C ILE A 72 -9.76 -7.31 -1.03
N ILE A 73 -10.16 -6.62 0.04
CA ILE A 73 -11.16 -5.54 -0.03
C ILE A 73 -10.42 -4.21 -0.08
N VAL A 74 -10.62 -3.44 -1.17
CA VAL A 74 -10.04 -2.10 -1.33
C VAL A 74 -11.16 -1.06 -1.40
N CYS A 75 -11.17 -0.15 -0.43
CA CYS A 75 -12.07 1.00 -0.47
C CYS A 75 -11.46 2.17 -1.24
N GLY A 76 -10.19 2.50 -0.98
CA GLY A 76 -9.48 3.54 -1.74
C GLY A 76 -7.99 3.62 -1.38
N ALA A 77 -7.12 3.25 -2.31
CA ALA A 77 -5.67 3.22 -2.10
C ALA A 77 -4.88 3.72 -3.31
N ARG A 78 -3.73 4.32 -3.05
CA ARG A 78 -2.75 4.71 -4.06
C ARG A 78 -1.39 4.10 -3.74
N LEU A 79 -0.81 3.39 -4.72
CA LEU A 79 0.49 2.76 -4.64
C LEU A 79 1.47 3.49 -5.56
N PHE A 80 2.65 3.83 -5.05
CA PHE A 80 3.67 4.58 -5.79
C PHE A 80 5.02 3.87 -5.73
N LEU A 81 5.56 3.56 -6.93
CA LEU A 81 6.92 3.08 -7.15
C LEU A 81 7.59 4.02 -8.15
N GLN A 82 8.54 4.81 -7.69
CA GLN A 82 9.19 5.83 -8.51
C GLN A 82 10.72 5.71 -8.52
N GLU A 83 11.21 4.59 -8.00
CA GLU A 83 12.63 4.23 -8.02
C GLU A 83 12.78 2.81 -8.53
N SER A 84 13.76 2.59 -9.42
CA SER A 84 14.01 1.28 -10.04
C SER A 84 14.35 0.21 -9.01
N GLY A 85 13.86 -1.02 -9.26
CA GLY A 85 14.10 -2.18 -8.40
C GLY A 85 13.27 -2.23 -7.13
N THR A 86 12.31 -1.32 -6.95
CA THR A 86 11.45 -1.29 -5.77
C THR A 86 10.22 -2.19 -5.90
N SER A 87 9.67 -2.63 -4.78
CA SER A 87 8.51 -3.51 -4.78
C SER A 87 7.49 -3.20 -3.68
N ILE A 88 6.23 -3.55 -3.96
CA ILE A 88 5.14 -3.56 -2.98
C ILE A 88 4.47 -4.92 -3.04
N SER A 89 4.39 -5.61 -1.90
CA SER A 89 3.64 -6.85 -1.76
C SER A 89 2.55 -6.72 -0.69
N ILE A 90 1.36 -7.23 -0.98
CA ILE A 90 0.20 -7.28 -0.08
C ILE A 90 -0.32 -8.71 -0.09
N GLY A 91 -0.31 -9.36 1.08
CA GLY A 91 -0.77 -10.74 1.23
C GLY A 91 -2.29 -10.88 1.14
N ASP A 92 -2.77 -12.11 1.16
CA ASP A 92 -4.18 -12.47 1.03
C ASP A 92 -5.05 -11.93 2.19
N ASP A 93 -6.37 -11.91 1.98
CA ASP A 93 -7.38 -11.63 3.01
C ASP A 93 -7.25 -10.25 3.67
N CYS A 94 -6.62 -9.27 3.03
CA CYS A 94 -6.46 -7.93 3.58
C CYS A 94 -7.68 -7.04 3.35
N MET A 95 -7.86 -6.09 4.27
CA MET A 95 -8.86 -5.03 4.15
C MET A 95 -8.17 -3.67 4.14
N ILE A 96 -8.33 -2.93 3.05
CA ILE A 96 -7.72 -1.63 2.80
C ILE A 96 -8.83 -0.58 2.75
N SER A 97 -8.85 0.31 3.74
CA SER A 97 -9.88 1.34 3.88
C SER A 97 -9.65 2.52 2.91
N TRP A 98 -10.30 3.66 3.15
CA TRP A 98 -10.19 4.86 2.29
C TRP A 98 -8.97 5.70 2.63
N GLY A 99 -8.44 6.43 1.64
CA GLY A 99 -7.39 7.41 1.83
C GLY A 99 -6.03 6.81 2.13
N ILE A 100 -5.77 5.60 1.65
CA ILE A 100 -4.52 4.90 1.89
C ILE A 100 -3.48 5.32 0.86
N ASP A 101 -2.29 5.72 1.33
CA ASP A 101 -1.12 5.95 0.50
C ASP A 101 0.00 4.98 0.88
N ILE A 102 0.51 4.26 -0.12
CA ILE A 102 1.63 3.33 0.02
C ILE A 102 2.73 3.80 -0.93
N TRP A 103 3.80 4.39 -0.37
CA TRP A 103 4.87 5.03 -1.12
C TRP A 103 6.19 4.33 -0.91
N CYS A 104 6.66 3.61 -1.94
CA CYS A 104 7.96 2.95 -1.93
C CYS A 104 9.06 3.86 -2.51
N THR A 105 9.04 5.14 -2.15
CA THR A 105 9.99 6.16 -2.62
C THR A 105 9.92 7.41 -1.74
N ASP A 106 11.03 8.17 -1.69
CA ASP A 106 11.02 9.57 -1.24
C ASP A 106 11.08 10.55 -2.43
N VAL A 107 11.16 10.04 -3.65
CA VAL A 107 11.31 10.82 -4.91
C VAL A 107 12.63 11.61 -4.97
N HIS A 108 13.06 12.17 -3.86
CA HIS A 108 14.24 13.03 -3.76
C HIS A 108 15.32 12.40 -2.88
N THR A 109 16.58 12.64 -3.23
CA THR A 109 17.73 12.12 -2.50
C THR A 109 18.01 12.97 -1.25
N VAL A 110 18.11 12.30 -0.11
CA VAL A 110 18.71 12.85 1.11
C VAL A 110 20.17 12.45 1.15
N THR A 111 21.07 13.41 1.37
CA THR A 111 22.51 13.17 1.45
C THR A 111 23.07 13.54 2.82
N ASP A 112 24.22 12.95 3.19
CA ASP A 112 25.06 13.52 4.22
C ASP A 112 25.79 14.79 3.70
N LEU A 113 26.59 15.40 4.55
CA LEU A 113 27.33 16.62 4.20
C LEU A 113 28.46 16.36 3.19
N GLU A 114 28.91 15.12 3.05
CA GLU A 114 29.89 14.65 2.08
C GLU A 114 29.27 14.32 0.72
N GLY A 115 27.92 14.34 0.61
CA GLY A 115 27.18 14.07 -0.63
C GLY A 115 26.79 12.61 -0.85
N ASN A 116 26.98 11.71 0.13
CA ASN A 116 26.57 10.32 0.01
C ASN A 116 25.07 10.19 0.21
N ALA A 117 24.39 9.42 -0.64
CA ALA A 117 22.95 9.17 -0.53
C ALA A 117 22.63 8.31 0.70
N LEU A 118 21.59 8.68 1.45
CA LEU A 118 21.21 8.03 2.71
C LEU A 118 19.86 7.29 2.64
N ASN A 119 18.98 7.65 1.72
CA ASN A 119 17.58 7.25 1.77
C ASN A 119 17.16 6.27 0.65
N TYR A 120 17.93 5.23 0.45
CA TYR A 120 17.63 4.18 -0.52
C TYR A 120 16.26 3.55 -0.25
N SER A 121 15.54 3.28 -1.34
CA SER A 121 14.27 2.55 -1.33
C SER A 121 14.52 1.09 -1.73
N ASP A 122 13.77 0.16 -1.12
CA ASP A 122 13.83 -1.27 -1.41
C ASP A 122 12.41 -1.78 -1.61
N LYS A 123 11.71 -2.11 -0.52
CA LYS A 123 10.40 -2.72 -0.60
C LYS A 123 9.44 -2.32 0.52
N ILE A 124 8.15 -2.59 0.25
CA ILE A 124 7.09 -2.58 1.25
C ILE A 124 6.45 -3.97 1.25
N GLU A 125 6.39 -4.60 2.43
CA GLU A 125 5.81 -5.92 2.63
C GLU A 125 4.63 -5.83 3.61
N ILE A 126 3.43 -6.13 3.15
CA ILE A 126 2.23 -6.22 3.98
C ILE A 126 1.80 -7.69 3.99
N GLY A 127 1.78 -8.28 5.17
CA GLY A 127 1.43 -9.67 5.36
C GLY A 127 -0.01 -9.99 5.03
N ARG A 128 -0.39 -11.24 5.30
CA ARG A 128 -1.74 -11.75 5.11
C ARG A 128 -2.67 -11.25 6.22
N HIS A 129 -3.96 -11.06 5.89
CA HIS A 129 -5.02 -10.73 6.84
C HIS A 129 -4.69 -9.47 7.68
N VAL A 130 -4.23 -8.41 6.97
CA VAL A 130 -3.94 -7.11 7.58
C VAL A 130 -5.11 -6.15 7.34
N TRP A 131 -5.58 -5.52 8.41
CA TRP A 131 -6.57 -4.46 8.31
C TRP A 131 -5.90 -3.09 8.35
N ILE A 132 -5.96 -2.35 7.24
CA ILE A 132 -5.45 -0.99 7.12
C ILE A 132 -6.60 -0.02 7.31
N GLY A 133 -6.59 0.70 8.43
CA GLY A 133 -7.57 1.71 8.78
C GLY A 133 -7.51 2.93 7.88
N LYS A 134 -8.55 3.77 7.93
CA LYS A 134 -8.69 4.95 7.09
C LYS A 134 -7.53 5.95 7.26
N ASP A 135 -7.14 6.63 6.16
CA ASP A 135 -6.12 7.70 6.11
C ASP A 135 -4.71 7.25 6.56
N VAL A 136 -4.40 5.96 6.49
CA VAL A 136 -3.07 5.42 6.82
C VAL A 136 -2.09 5.74 5.69
N LYS A 137 -0.83 6.07 6.09
CA LYS A 137 0.30 6.25 5.18
C LYS A 137 1.36 5.20 5.50
N ILE A 138 1.87 4.53 4.46
CA ILE A 138 2.90 3.51 4.57
C ILE A 138 4.08 3.94 3.71
N GLY A 139 5.21 4.19 4.36
CA GLY A 139 6.45 4.59 3.69
C GLY A 139 7.30 3.39 3.27
N LYS A 140 8.31 3.67 2.49
CA LYS A 140 9.29 2.70 2.00
C LYS A 140 9.99 1.91 3.10
N ASN A 141 10.54 0.76 2.74
CA ASN A 141 11.31 -0.13 3.63
C ASN A 141 10.52 -0.62 4.85
N THR A 142 9.21 -0.70 4.71
CA THR A 142 8.25 -1.10 5.76
C THR A 142 7.88 -2.58 5.61
N LYS A 143 7.74 -3.25 6.74
CA LYS A 143 7.12 -4.57 6.83
C LYS A 143 6.04 -4.57 7.90
N ILE A 144 4.92 -5.19 7.61
CA ILE A 144 3.80 -5.38 8.52
C ILE A 144 3.46 -6.87 8.50
N SER A 145 3.57 -7.53 9.66
CA SER A 145 3.31 -8.95 9.78
C SER A 145 1.82 -9.29 9.77
N ASP A 146 1.53 -10.56 9.55
CA ASP A 146 0.19 -11.13 9.42
C ASP A 146 -0.74 -10.78 10.59
N ASP A 147 -2.04 -10.87 10.34
CA ASP A 147 -3.10 -10.77 11.35
C ASP A 147 -3.07 -9.45 12.16
N SER A 148 -2.53 -8.38 11.58
CA SER A 148 -2.32 -7.10 12.24
C SER A 148 -3.33 -6.04 11.81
N ILE A 149 -3.47 -5.01 12.64
CA ILE A 149 -4.35 -3.86 12.38
C ILE A 149 -3.50 -2.59 12.38
N ILE A 150 -3.73 -1.71 11.41
CA ILE A 150 -3.17 -0.36 11.42
C ILE A 150 -4.30 0.62 11.71
N GLY A 151 -4.21 1.31 12.84
CA GLY A 151 -5.21 2.28 13.28
C GLY A 151 -5.30 3.51 12.37
N TRP A 152 -6.45 4.17 12.37
CA TRP A 152 -6.73 5.34 11.54
C TRP A 152 -5.66 6.44 11.67
N GLY A 153 -5.31 7.08 10.55
CA GLY A 153 -4.39 8.20 10.50
C GLY A 153 -2.95 7.87 10.88
N SER A 154 -2.60 6.59 10.97
CA SER A 154 -1.24 6.17 11.34
C SER A 154 -0.26 6.35 10.20
N ILE A 155 1.00 6.65 10.55
CA ILE A 155 2.11 6.73 9.60
C ILE A 155 3.14 5.64 9.92
N VAL A 156 3.26 4.64 9.03
CA VAL A 156 4.11 3.47 9.20
C VAL A 156 5.39 3.68 8.39
N THR A 157 6.54 3.73 9.09
CA THR A 157 7.84 4.06 8.49
C THR A 157 8.95 3.10 8.88
N LYS A 158 8.59 1.93 9.43
CA LYS A 158 9.57 0.91 9.84
C LYS A 158 8.98 -0.50 9.77
N LYS A 159 9.83 -1.49 9.97
CA LYS A 159 9.44 -2.90 10.01
C LYS A 159 8.82 -3.28 11.35
N PHE A 160 7.71 -4.04 11.29
CA PHE A 160 7.02 -4.65 12.42
C PHE A 160 6.92 -6.16 12.14
N GLU A 161 7.80 -6.93 12.78
CA GLU A 161 7.93 -8.38 12.54
C GLU A 161 6.98 -9.22 13.41
N GLU A 162 6.36 -8.61 14.40
CA GLU A 162 5.44 -9.29 15.32
C GLU A 162 4.03 -9.32 14.73
N PRO A 163 3.40 -10.51 14.56
CA PRO A 163 2.03 -10.62 14.10
C PRO A 163 1.03 -10.37 15.24
N ASN A 164 -0.26 -10.31 14.89
CA ASN A 164 -1.36 -10.16 15.86
C ASN A 164 -1.25 -8.89 16.73
N VAL A 165 -0.87 -7.77 16.11
CA VAL A 165 -0.67 -6.49 16.79
C VAL A 165 -1.55 -5.38 16.21
N VAL A 166 -1.82 -4.38 17.05
CA VAL A 166 -2.34 -3.09 16.58
C VAL A 166 -1.18 -2.10 16.51
N LEU A 167 -0.99 -1.53 15.33
CA LEU A 167 -0.06 -0.44 15.07
C LEU A 167 -0.86 0.87 15.04
N ALA A 168 -0.40 1.90 15.74
CA ALA A 168 -1.05 3.21 15.67
C ALA A 168 -0.09 4.36 15.97
N GLY A 169 -0.43 5.54 15.46
CA GLY A 169 0.26 6.80 15.72
C GLY A 169 1.13 7.31 14.56
N ASN A 170 1.78 8.44 14.79
CA ASN A 170 2.73 9.09 13.90
C ASN A 170 4.00 9.46 14.67
N PRO A 171 5.14 8.76 14.49
CA PRO A 171 5.26 7.49 13.76
C PRO A 171 4.53 6.33 14.47
N ALA A 172 4.08 5.34 13.72
CA ALA A 172 3.36 4.18 14.25
C ALA A 172 4.21 3.36 15.22
N LYS A 173 3.54 2.84 16.27
CA LYS A 173 4.10 1.94 17.28
C LYS A 173 3.11 0.81 17.55
N ILE A 174 3.59 -0.31 18.09
CA ILE A 174 2.70 -1.33 18.62
C ILE A 174 2.00 -0.80 19.87
N VAL A 175 0.66 -0.69 19.81
CA VAL A 175 -0.17 -0.19 20.92
C VAL A 175 -0.95 -1.32 21.60
N LYS A 176 -1.11 -2.46 20.92
CA LYS A 176 -1.76 -3.65 21.49
C LYS A 176 -1.19 -4.91 20.85
N ARG A 177 -1.19 -5.99 21.60
CA ARG A 177 -0.71 -7.32 21.19
C ARG A 177 -1.76 -8.39 21.45
N GLY A 178 -1.59 -9.56 20.79
CA GLY A 178 -2.46 -10.70 20.98
C GLY A 178 -3.89 -10.45 20.54
N ILE A 179 -4.05 -9.78 19.40
CA ILE A 179 -5.35 -9.50 18.80
C ILE A 179 -5.54 -10.27 17.49
N ASN A 180 -6.77 -10.33 17.07
CA ASN A 180 -7.16 -10.67 15.71
C ASN A 180 -8.36 -9.79 15.31
N TRP A 181 -8.76 -9.83 14.05
CA TRP A 181 -9.89 -9.08 13.56
C TRP A 181 -10.76 -9.93 12.62
N ASN A 182 -11.92 -9.43 12.26
CA ASN A 182 -12.84 -10.12 11.36
C ASN A 182 -13.58 -9.10 10.50
N PHE A 183 -13.91 -9.46 9.27
CA PHE A 183 -14.69 -8.60 8.35
C PHE A 183 -16.10 -8.29 8.83
N ARG A 184 -16.66 -9.10 9.74
CA ARG A 184 -18.00 -8.87 10.29
C ARG A 184 -17.95 -7.73 11.30
N ASP A 185 -18.99 -6.91 11.31
CA ASP A 185 -19.23 -6.00 12.44
C ASP A 185 -19.45 -6.79 13.74
N ILE A 186 -19.32 -6.12 14.88
CA ILE A 186 -19.32 -6.77 16.19
C ILE A 186 -20.61 -7.60 16.45
N ARG A 187 -21.76 -7.14 15.97
CA ARG A 187 -23.03 -7.83 16.18
C ARG A 187 -23.11 -9.13 15.36
N ASN A 188 -22.78 -9.05 14.08
CA ASN A 188 -22.74 -10.21 13.20
C ASN A 188 -21.65 -11.20 13.59
N TYR A 189 -20.54 -10.72 14.14
CA TYR A 189 -19.49 -11.58 14.67
C TYR A 189 -19.97 -12.35 15.92
N GLN A 190 -20.71 -11.74 16.83
CA GLN A 190 -21.28 -12.41 17.99
C GLN A 190 -22.26 -13.52 17.59
N ILE A 191 -23.19 -13.23 16.66
CA ILE A 191 -24.10 -14.23 16.11
C ILE A 191 -23.36 -15.41 15.49
N TYR A 192 -22.31 -15.12 14.71
CA TYR A 192 -21.45 -16.15 14.11
C TYR A 192 -20.77 -17.01 15.17
N ARG A 193 -20.25 -16.41 16.23
CA ARG A 193 -19.59 -17.13 17.34
C ARG A 193 -20.53 -18.07 18.08
N GLU A 194 -21.79 -17.67 18.26
CA GLU A 194 -22.82 -18.47 18.92
C GLU A 194 -23.31 -19.64 18.04
N SER A 195 -23.04 -19.59 16.73
CA SER A 195 -23.40 -20.66 15.79
C SER A 195 -22.33 -21.72 15.60
N LEU A 196 -21.14 -21.56 16.19
CA LEU A 196 -20.03 -22.53 16.18
C LEU A 196 -20.12 -23.51 17.35
#